data_12271f797c509d6ac136c20fa3202b9c
#
_entry.id   12271f797c509d6ac136c20fa3202b9c
#
_cell.length_a   1.000
_cell.length_b   1.000
_cell.length_c   1.000
_cell.angle_alpha   90.00
_cell.angle_beta   90.00
_cell.angle_gamma   90.00
#
_symmetry.space_group_name_H-M   'P 1'
#
loop_
_entity.id
_entity.type
_entity.pdbx_description
1 polymer ?
#
loop_
_entity_poly.entity_id
_entity_poly.type
_entity_poly.pdbx_seq_one_letter_code
_entity_poly.pdbx_strand_id
1 'polypeptide(L)'
;MKYLPVLLIALLTACGGSEKPAEPAAASVSASTAQAERTFTPVPNIKPVWQIMDIAGQPQAAVEKILGQPQGACENNKYGKSCEYQTPPAEWSITYINGRADWILLRDPRIDNALTSPVWLGLPYETPTTAAPALLGWGNYPGLLDYAAHVSMDNKALEYIYIKVKTP
;
A
#
# COMPACT_ATOMS: atom_id res chain seq x y z
N MET A 1 47.95 2.92 16.67
CA MET A 1 47.88 4.34 17.00
C MET A 1 46.43 4.60 17.38
N LYS A 2 46.04 4.46 18.63
CA LYS A 2 46.05 5.38 19.78
C LYS A 2 45.56 6.78 19.44
N TYR A 3 44.35 7.10 19.96
CA TYR A 3 43.90 8.24 20.75
C TYR A 3 42.37 8.20 20.80
N LEU A 4 41.75 7.88 21.84
CA LEU A 4 41.31 8.42 23.14
C LEU A 4 40.55 9.77 23.09
N PRO A 5 39.63 9.93 24.03
CA PRO A 5 38.35 10.60 23.91
C PRO A 5 38.33 12.00 24.53
N VAL A 6 37.34 12.81 24.23
CA VAL A 6 37.05 14.02 25.04
C VAL A 6 35.58 13.98 25.48
N LEU A 7 35.46 13.79 26.75
CA LEU A 7 34.29 13.94 27.61
C LEU A 7 34.08 15.45 27.86
N LEU A 8 32.89 15.99 27.61
CA LEU A 8 32.51 17.31 28.11
C LEU A 8 31.15 17.22 28.80
N ILE A 9 31.22 17.24 30.12
CA ILE A 9 30.12 17.38 31.07
C ILE A 9 29.88 18.88 31.26
N ALA A 10 28.67 19.35 31.07
CA ALA A 10 28.22 20.63 31.56
C ALA A 10 26.91 20.45 32.36
N LEU A 11 27.07 20.50 33.66
CA LEU A 11 26.03 20.75 34.65
C LEU A 11 25.59 22.22 34.57
N LEU A 12 24.31 22.48 34.57
CA LEU A 12 23.76 23.76 35.01
C LEU A 12 22.53 23.51 35.87
N THR A 13 22.65 24.00 37.07
CA THR A 13 21.82 23.99 38.25
C THR A 13 20.59 24.91 38.15
N ALA A 14 19.52 24.43 38.71
CA ALA A 14 18.48 25.04 39.55
C ALA A 14 18.14 26.54 39.42
N CYS A 15 16.86 26.84 39.29
CA CYS A 15 16.23 27.83 40.13
C CYS A 15 14.77 27.48 40.35
N GLY A 16 14.38 27.37 41.61
CA GLY A 16 13.01 27.12 42.08
C GLY A 16 12.17 28.40 42.01
N GLY A 17 10.89 28.21 41.83
CA GLY A 17 9.84 29.21 41.95
C GLY A 17 8.57 28.51 42.43
N SER A 18 8.34 28.67 43.72
CA SER A 18 7.13 28.24 44.44
C SER A 18 6.05 29.27 44.15
N GLU A 19 5.00 28.91 43.42
CA GLU A 19 3.77 29.70 43.36
C GLU A 19 2.55 28.82 43.64
N LYS A 20 1.78 29.32 44.57
CA LYS A 20 0.58 28.87 45.27
C LYS A 20 -0.54 28.51 44.29
N PRO A 21 -1.30 27.41 44.50
CA PRO A 21 -2.41 27.05 43.65
C PRO A 21 -3.60 27.98 43.83
N ALA A 22 -3.99 28.64 42.78
CA ALA A 22 -5.32 29.28 42.69
C ALA A 22 -6.29 28.24 42.15
N GLU A 23 -7.38 28.07 42.90
CA GLU A 23 -8.54 27.23 42.57
C GLU A 23 -9.21 27.73 41.28
N PRO A 24 -9.34 26.89 40.23
CA PRO A 24 -10.13 27.30 39.07
C PRO A 24 -11.59 26.97 39.23
N ALA A 25 -12.40 28.00 39.11
CA ALA A 25 -13.84 27.94 38.95
C ALA A 25 -14.25 26.92 37.88
N ALA A 26 -15.22 26.09 38.22
CA ALA A 26 -15.85 25.14 37.30
C ALA A 26 -16.51 25.87 36.11
N ALA A 27 -15.80 25.89 34.98
CA ALA A 27 -16.41 26.19 33.70
C ALA A 27 -16.93 24.88 33.12
N SER A 28 -18.25 24.71 33.13
CA SER A 28 -18.96 23.65 32.41
C SER A 28 -18.73 23.82 30.93
N VAL A 29 -17.78 23.08 30.40
CA VAL A 29 -17.58 22.93 28.96
C VAL A 29 -18.63 21.95 28.45
N SER A 30 -19.70 22.49 27.88
CA SER A 30 -20.64 21.73 27.07
C SER A 30 -19.84 21.12 25.91
N ALA A 31 -19.54 19.83 26.01
CA ALA A 31 -19.00 19.06 24.92
C ALA A 31 -20.07 18.97 23.84
N SER A 32 -20.01 19.89 22.89
CA SER A 32 -20.69 19.75 21.61
C SER A 32 -20.05 18.57 20.87
N THR A 33 -20.70 17.43 20.97
CA THR A 33 -20.40 16.25 20.15
C THR A 33 -20.82 16.58 18.71
N ALA A 34 -19.96 17.29 18.00
CA ALA A 34 -20.05 17.35 16.56
C ALA A 34 -19.71 15.93 16.04
N GLN A 35 -20.74 15.09 15.94
CA GLN A 35 -20.70 13.90 15.10
C GLN A 35 -20.43 14.40 13.69
N ALA A 36 -19.16 14.29 13.26
CA ALA A 36 -18.83 14.43 11.86
C ALA A 36 -19.66 13.38 11.13
N GLU A 37 -20.71 13.81 10.47
CA GLU A 37 -21.47 13.02 9.52
C GLU A 37 -20.46 12.49 8.51
N ARG A 38 -20.11 11.20 8.63
CA ARG A 38 -19.32 10.52 7.61
C ARG A 38 -20.19 10.49 6.36
N THR A 39 -19.95 11.43 5.48
CA THR A 39 -20.51 11.40 4.13
C THR A 39 -20.05 10.09 3.51
N PHE A 40 -20.96 9.13 3.42
CA PHE A 40 -20.74 7.89 2.70
C PHE A 40 -20.54 8.26 1.24
N THR A 41 -19.29 8.26 0.79
CA THR A 41 -19.01 8.30 -0.64
C THR A 41 -19.57 7.01 -1.23
N PRO A 42 -20.52 7.05 -2.17
CA PRO A 42 -21.09 5.83 -2.73
C PRO A 42 -19.97 5.01 -3.35
N VAL A 43 -19.91 3.72 -2.98
CA VAL A 43 -18.98 2.77 -3.59
C VAL A 43 -19.24 2.76 -5.09
N PRO A 44 -18.24 3.00 -5.93
CA PRO A 44 -18.43 2.98 -7.37
C PRO A 44 -18.98 1.61 -7.81
N ASN A 45 -20.01 1.58 -8.63
CA ASN A 45 -20.50 0.34 -9.22
C ASN A 45 -19.59 -0.07 -10.38
N ILE A 46 -18.38 -0.55 -10.02
CA ILE A 46 -17.36 -0.98 -10.98
C ILE A 46 -17.42 -2.50 -11.06
N LYS A 47 -17.55 -3.01 -12.29
CA LYS A 47 -17.41 -4.44 -12.54
C LYS A 47 -15.90 -4.78 -12.59
N PRO A 48 -15.40 -5.68 -11.72
CA PRO A 48 -13.99 -6.09 -11.77
C PRO A 48 -13.60 -6.61 -13.15
N VAL A 49 -12.43 -6.22 -13.62
CA VAL A 49 -11.81 -6.77 -14.85
C VAL A 49 -10.92 -7.97 -14.52
N TRP A 50 -10.45 -8.05 -13.28
CA TRP A 50 -9.63 -9.13 -12.77
C TRP A 50 -10.09 -9.58 -11.39
N GLN A 51 -9.81 -10.83 -11.05
CA GLN A 51 -9.92 -11.37 -9.69
C GLN A 51 -8.49 -11.62 -9.20
N ILE A 52 -7.90 -10.62 -8.55
CA ILE A 52 -6.47 -10.70 -8.22
C ILE A 52 -6.12 -11.88 -7.30
N MET A 53 -7.06 -12.31 -6.46
CA MET A 53 -6.86 -13.44 -5.56
C MET A 53 -6.79 -14.79 -6.29
N ASP A 54 -7.23 -14.85 -7.54
CA ASP A 54 -7.05 -16.04 -8.39
C ASP A 54 -5.63 -16.13 -8.97
N ILE A 55 -4.83 -15.05 -8.83
CA ILE A 55 -3.43 -14.95 -9.28
C ILE A 55 -2.48 -14.92 -8.09
N ALA A 56 -2.77 -14.08 -7.10
CA ALA A 56 -1.94 -13.87 -5.93
C ALA A 56 -1.75 -15.15 -5.11
N GLY A 57 -0.50 -15.52 -4.85
CA GLY A 57 -0.15 -16.74 -4.13
C GLY A 57 -0.33 -18.05 -4.90
N GLN A 58 -0.76 -17.99 -6.16
CA GLN A 58 -0.99 -19.19 -6.97
C GLN A 58 0.30 -19.71 -7.61
N PRO A 59 0.39 -21.03 -7.86
CA PRO A 59 1.50 -21.58 -8.62
C PRO A 59 1.45 -21.10 -10.08
N GLN A 60 2.61 -21.04 -10.74
CA GLN A 60 2.75 -20.55 -12.12
C GLN A 60 1.74 -21.20 -13.08
N ALA A 61 1.58 -22.51 -13.01
CA ALA A 61 0.64 -23.23 -13.89
C ALA A 61 -0.83 -22.82 -13.71
N ALA A 62 -1.24 -22.32 -12.53
CA ALA A 62 -2.56 -21.76 -12.31
C ALA A 62 -2.67 -20.35 -12.89
N VAL A 63 -1.64 -19.54 -12.72
CA VAL A 63 -1.56 -18.19 -13.31
C VAL A 63 -1.63 -18.27 -14.84
N GLU A 64 -0.90 -19.20 -15.46
CA GLU A 64 -0.90 -19.40 -16.91
C GLU A 64 -2.27 -19.80 -17.49
N LYS A 65 -3.12 -20.44 -16.70
CA LYS A 65 -4.51 -20.72 -17.12
C LYS A 65 -5.35 -19.45 -17.24
N ILE A 66 -4.98 -18.41 -16.51
CA ILE A 66 -5.73 -17.14 -16.48
C ILE A 66 -5.11 -16.13 -17.44
N LEU A 67 -3.77 -15.97 -17.40
CA LEU A 67 -3.06 -14.96 -18.16
C LEU A 67 -2.50 -15.45 -19.50
N GLY A 68 -2.51 -16.78 -19.74
CA GLY A 68 -1.83 -17.38 -20.87
C GLY A 68 -0.37 -17.70 -20.57
N GLN A 69 0.39 -18.09 -21.60
CA GLN A 69 1.82 -18.37 -21.47
C GLN A 69 2.63 -17.08 -21.28
N PRO A 70 3.75 -17.14 -20.57
CA PRO A 70 4.65 -16.00 -20.45
C PRO A 70 5.13 -15.51 -21.82
N GLN A 71 5.35 -14.20 -21.94
CA GLN A 71 5.94 -13.58 -23.09
C GLN A 71 7.47 -13.80 -23.07
N GLY A 72 7.93 -14.84 -23.73
CA GLY A 72 9.34 -15.23 -23.75
C GLY A 72 9.75 -16.08 -22.54
N ALA A 73 11.06 -16.19 -22.33
CA ALA A 73 11.61 -16.96 -21.23
C ALA A 73 11.53 -16.17 -19.91
N CYS A 74 11.08 -16.84 -18.84
CA CYS A 74 11.15 -16.25 -17.51
C CYS A 74 12.61 -16.16 -17.03
N GLU A 75 12.93 -15.10 -16.31
CA GLU A 75 14.26 -14.83 -15.79
C GLU A 75 14.37 -15.22 -14.31
N ASN A 76 15.50 -15.79 -13.91
CA ASN A 76 15.81 -16.01 -12.51
C ASN A 76 16.63 -14.82 -11.98
N ASN A 77 16.19 -14.23 -10.89
CA ASN A 77 16.89 -13.19 -10.20
C ASN A 77 17.08 -13.56 -8.71
N LYS A 78 17.69 -12.67 -7.92
CA LYS A 78 17.96 -12.91 -6.48
C LYS A 78 16.70 -13.08 -5.62
N TYR A 79 15.54 -12.71 -6.12
CA TYR A 79 14.28 -12.81 -5.39
C TYR A 79 13.46 -14.03 -5.80
N GLY A 80 13.66 -14.54 -7.01
CA GLY A 80 12.91 -15.67 -7.54
C GLY A 80 12.87 -15.69 -9.06
N LYS A 81 11.88 -16.39 -9.61
CA LYS A 81 11.65 -16.49 -11.04
C LYS A 81 10.66 -15.41 -11.47
N SER A 82 11.07 -14.51 -12.34
CA SER A 82 10.23 -13.43 -12.88
C SER A 82 9.75 -13.75 -14.27
N CYS A 83 8.46 -13.60 -14.53
CA CYS A 83 7.83 -13.88 -15.82
C CYS A 83 6.95 -12.69 -16.23
N GLU A 84 7.02 -12.34 -17.51
CA GLU A 84 6.18 -11.31 -18.11
C GLU A 84 4.99 -11.98 -18.82
N TYR A 85 3.78 -11.42 -18.64
CA TYR A 85 2.57 -11.88 -19.30
C TYR A 85 1.89 -10.72 -19.99
N GLN A 86 1.22 -11.00 -21.09
CA GLN A 86 0.47 -10.02 -21.83
C GLN A 86 -0.93 -10.52 -22.12
N THR A 87 -1.92 -9.85 -21.56
CA THR A 87 -3.35 -10.08 -21.79
C THR A 87 -3.98 -8.77 -22.24
N PRO A 88 -3.85 -8.43 -23.54
CA PRO A 88 -4.19 -7.08 -24.02
C PRO A 88 -5.55 -6.57 -23.53
N PRO A 89 -5.61 -5.31 -23.05
CA PRO A 89 -4.53 -4.31 -23.03
C PRO A 89 -3.61 -4.35 -21.79
N ALA A 90 -3.76 -5.35 -20.91
CA ALA A 90 -3.01 -5.44 -19.65
C ALA A 90 -1.64 -6.12 -19.85
N GLU A 91 -0.66 -5.61 -19.10
CA GLU A 91 0.69 -6.15 -18.98
C GLU A 91 0.97 -6.52 -17.53
N TRP A 92 1.59 -7.69 -17.32
CA TRP A 92 1.89 -8.23 -16.02
C TRP A 92 3.35 -8.61 -15.90
N SER A 93 3.97 -8.24 -14.78
CA SER A 93 5.26 -8.78 -14.36
C SER A 93 5.05 -9.50 -13.03
N ILE A 94 5.32 -10.80 -12.99
CA ILE A 94 5.06 -11.64 -11.83
C ILE A 94 6.35 -12.33 -11.39
N THR A 95 6.77 -12.07 -10.16
CA THR A 95 7.88 -12.79 -9.55
C THR A 95 7.35 -13.90 -8.65
N TYR A 96 7.77 -15.11 -8.94
CA TYR A 96 7.43 -16.31 -8.20
C TYR A 96 8.50 -16.59 -7.14
N ILE A 97 8.08 -16.61 -5.86
CA ILE A 97 8.91 -17.02 -4.74
C ILE A 97 8.39 -18.38 -4.25
N ASN A 98 9.28 -19.36 -4.10
CA ASN A 98 8.90 -20.74 -3.78
C ASN A 98 7.82 -21.30 -4.74
N GLY A 99 7.87 -20.92 -6.00
CA GLY A 99 6.93 -21.36 -7.04
C GLY A 99 5.53 -20.73 -6.99
N ARG A 100 5.32 -19.73 -6.14
CA ARG A 100 4.04 -19.01 -6.00
C ARG A 100 4.18 -17.56 -6.41
N ALA A 101 3.15 -17.02 -7.08
CA ALA A 101 3.06 -15.61 -7.46
C ALA A 101 3.07 -14.74 -6.20
N ASP A 102 4.16 -14.02 -6.00
CA ASP A 102 4.43 -13.28 -4.76
C ASP A 102 4.48 -11.76 -5.00
N TRP A 103 5.26 -11.30 -5.97
CA TRP A 103 5.29 -9.92 -6.38
C TRP A 103 4.62 -9.79 -7.73
N ILE A 104 3.59 -8.96 -7.80
CA ILE A 104 2.79 -8.75 -9.00
C ILE A 104 2.83 -7.27 -9.33
N LEU A 105 3.22 -6.95 -10.53
CA LEU A 105 3.11 -5.61 -11.09
C LEU A 105 2.15 -5.68 -12.27
N LEU A 106 1.15 -4.82 -12.27
CA LEU A 106 0.12 -4.73 -13.30
C LEU A 106 0.08 -3.34 -13.90
N ARG A 107 0.12 -3.26 -15.23
CA ARG A 107 -0.28 -2.10 -16.00
C ARG A 107 -1.52 -2.45 -16.80
N ASP A 108 -2.63 -1.78 -16.54
CA ASP A 108 -3.88 -1.98 -17.27
C ASP A 108 -4.54 -0.63 -17.53
N PRO A 109 -4.56 -0.15 -18.77
CA PRO A 109 -5.12 1.17 -19.09
C PRO A 109 -6.63 1.27 -18.90
N ARG A 110 -7.33 0.16 -18.65
CA ARG A 110 -8.76 0.17 -18.28
C ARG A 110 -8.97 0.65 -16.84
N ILE A 111 -7.94 0.55 -16.00
CA ILE A 111 -7.97 1.02 -14.62
C ILE A 111 -7.46 2.46 -14.63
N ASP A 112 -8.38 3.40 -14.72
CA ASP A 112 -8.10 4.81 -14.94
C ASP A 112 -7.97 5.64 -13.65
N ASN A 113 -8.37 5.06 -12.51
CA ASN A 113 -8.37 5.76 -11.22
C ASN A 113 -7.71 4.92 -10.13
N ALA A 114 -6.65 5.47 -9.54
CA ALA A 114 -5.88 4.82 -8.50
C ALA A 114 -6.70 4.51 -7.23
N LEU A 115 -7.62 5.42 -6.82
CA LEU A 115 -8.46 5.19 -5.63
C LEU A 115 -9.43 4.04 -5.77
N THR A 116 -9.88 3.76 -6.98
CA THR A 116 -10.81 2.66 -7.27
C THR A 116 -10.11 1.42 -7.81
N SER A 117 -8.79 1.48 -7.99
CA SER A 117 -8.00 0.37 -8.54
C SER A 117 -8.20 -0.97 -7.81
N PRO A 118 -8.38 -1.03 -6.46
CA PRO A 118 -8.68 -2.30 -5.80
C PRO A 118 -9.99 -2.95 -6.31
N VAL A 119 -11.03 -2.15 -6.55
CA VAL A 119 -12.34 -2.66 -7.02
C VAL A 119 -12.24 -3.27 -8.41
N TRP A 120 -11.43 -2.67 -9.30
CA TRP A 120 -11.14 -3.23 -10.61
C TRP A 120 -10.47 -4.61 -10.56
N LEU A 121 -9.79 -4.90 -9.44
CA LEU A 121 -9.11 -6.17 -9.17
C LEU A 121 -9.93 -7.12 -8.29
N GLY A 122 -11.22 -6.85 -8.08
CA GLY A 122 -12.12 -7.70 -7.30
C GLY A 122 -11.90 -7.60 -5.77
N LEU A 123 -11.16 -6.59 -5.29
CA LEU A 123 -11.00 -6.31 -3.88
C LEU A 123 -12.08 -5.33 -3.40
N PRO A 124 -12.45 -5.35 -2.10
CA PRO A 124 -13.39 -4.39 -1.55
C PRO A 124 -12.85 -2.96 -1.66
N TYR A 125 -13.76 -1.99 -1.79
CA TYR A 125 -13.39 -0.58 -1.74
C TYR A 125 -13.01 -0.20 -0.30
N GLU A 126 -11.78 0.26 -0.13
CA GLU A 126 -11.27 0.78 1.14
C GLU A 126 -10.53 2.10 0.90
N THR A 127 -10.45 2.91 1.94
CA THR A 127 -9.64 4.14 1.90
C THR A 127 -8.16 3.76 1.99
N PRO A 128 -7.28 4.37 1.20
CA PRO A 128 -5.84 4.15 1.33
C PRO A 128 -5.35 4.41 2.76
N THR A 129 -4.50 3.53 3.27
CA THR A 129 -3.84 3.71 4.58
C THR A 129 -2.59 4.58 4.47
N THR A 130 -2.05 4.69 3.26
CA THR A 130 -0.90 5.55 2.93
C THR A 130 -1.24 6.39 1.70
N ALA A 131 -0.98 7.69 1.80
CA ALA A 131 -1.06 8.61 0.67
C ALA A 131 0.20 9.47 0.65
N ALA A 132 0.99 9.33 -0.41
CA ALA A 132 2.20 10.10 -0.67
C ALA A 132 2.17 10.61 -2.11
N PRO A 133 3.00 11.59 -2.48
CA PRO A 133 3.15 11.96 -3.88
C PRO A 133 3.44 10.71 -4.72
N ALA A 134 2.70 10.52 -5.79
CA ALA A 134 2.81 9.39 -6.71
C ALA A 134 2.54 7.98 -6.12
N LEU A 135 1.98 7.85 -4.90
CA LEU A 135 1.71 6.55 -4.28
C LEU A 135 0.45 6.57 -3.41
N LEU A 136 -0.45 5.62 -3.64
CA LEU A 136 -1.53 5.26 -2.72
C LEU A 136 -1.33 3.80 -2.29
N GLY A 137 -1.37 3.54 -0.99
CA GLY A 137 -1.13 2.21 -0.42
C GLY A 137 -2.28 1.72 0.47
N TRP A 138 -2.53 0.42 0.47
CA TRP A 138 -3.52 -0.27 1.30
C TRP A 138 -2.88 -1.48 1.98
N GLY A 139 -2.88 -1.52 3.30
CA GLY A 139 -2.27 -2.59 4.10
C GLY A 139 -3.26 -3.66 4.61
N ASN A 140 -4.54 -3.62 4.22
CA ASN A 140 -5.58 -4.35 4.95
C ASN A 140 -6.23 -5.51 4.18
N TYR A 141 -5.81 -5.80 2.96
CA TYR A 141 -6.45 -6.86 2.18
C TYR A 141 -6.00 -8.25 2.66
N PRO A 142 -6.95 -9.15 3.01
CA PRO A 142 -6.61 -10.51 3.42
C PRO A 142 -5.79 -11.23 2.35
N GLY A 143 -4.68 -11.87 2.76
CA GLY A 143 -3.79 -12.59 1.84
C GLY A 143 -2.75 -11.73 1.13
N LEU A 144 -2.88 -10.40 1.19
CA LEU A 144 -1.89 -9.47 0.67
C LEU A 144 -1.08 -8.86 1.83
N LEU A 145 0.21 -8.71 1.61
CA LEU A 145 1.11 -7.99 2.52
C LEU A 145 1.06 -6.48 2.21
N ASP A 146 0.98 -6.15 0.93
CA ASP A 146 0.93 -4.78 0.45
C ASP A 146 0.16 -4.70 -0.88
N TYR A 147 -0.55 -3.60 -1.06
CA TYR A 147 -1.18 -3.20 -2.30
C TYR A 147 -0.91 -1.71 -2.50
N ALA A 148 -0.32 -1.35 -3.60
CA ALA A 148 0.03 0.04 -3.91
C ALA A 148 -0.32 0.40 -5.35
N ALA A 149 -0.97 1.55 -5.53
CA ALA A 149 -1.21 2.18 -6.82
C ALA A 149 -0.20 3.32 -7.00
N HIS A 150 0.65 3.20 -8.01
CA HIS A 150 1.61 4.21 -8.40
C HIS A 150 0.98 5.12 -9.46
N VAL A 151 1.02 6.41 -9.21
CA VAL A 151 0.45 7.43 -10.10
C VAL A 151 1.55 8.36 -10.61
N SER A 152 1.32 8.99 -11.74
CA SER A 152 2.23 10.00 -12.28
C SER A 152 2.41 11.16 -11.30
N MET A 153 3.55 11.86 -11.38
CA MET A 153 3.90 12.96 -10.47
C MET A 153 2.88 14.10 -10.48
N ASP A 154 2.12 14.25 -11.54
CA ASP A 154 1.00 15.18 -11.63
C ASP A 154 -0.33 14.61 -11.08
N ASN A 155 -0.31 13.40 -10.51
CA ASN A 155 -1.44 12.65 -9.94
C ASN A 155 -2.62 12.42 -10.91
N LYS A 156 -2.35 12.42 -12.21
CA LYS A 156 -3.42 12.31 -13.21
C LYS A 156 -3.58 10.94 -13.82
N ALA A 157 -2.52 10.12 -13.84
CA ALA A 157 -2.58 8.82 -14.46
C ALA A 157 -2.07 7.73 -13.52
N LEU A 158 -2.79 6.61 -13.47
CA LEU A 158 -2.28 5.38 -12.86
C LEU A 158 -1.19 4.81 -13.76
N GLU A 159 0.02 4.66 -13.24
CA GLU A 159 1.15 4.11 -13.98
C GLU A 159 1.21 2.59 -13.87
N TYR A 160 1.09 2.09 -12.66
CA TYR A 160 1.03 0.65 -12.39
C TYR A 160 0.48 0.37 -10.99
N ILE A 161 0.04 -0.85 -10.79
CA ILE A 161 -0.34 -1.40 -9.50
C ILE A 161 0.73 -2.39 -9.08
N TYR A 162 1.20 -2.27 -7.84
CA TYR A 162 2.12 -3.19 -7.20
C TYR A 162 1.39 -3.96 -6.10
N ILE A 163 1.57 -5.28 -6.09
CA ILE A 163 0.95 -6.16 -5.11
C ILE A 163 2.01 -7.10 -4.55
N LYS A 164 2.12 -7.12 -3.24
CA LYS A 164 2.94 -8.08 -2.50
C LYS A 164 2.02 -9.06 -1.80
N VAL A 165 2.22 -10.34 -2.04
CA VAL A 165 1.44 -11.40 -1.41
C VAL A 165 2.03 -11.73 -0.05
N LYS A 166 1.17 -12.07 0.90
CA LYS A 166 1.57 -12.62 2.18
C LYS A 166 1.89 -14.10 1.99
N THR A 167 3.14 -14.39 1.67
CA THR A 167 3.63 -15.78 1.59
C THR A 167 3.82 -16.37 2.99
N PRO A 168 3.45 -17.65 3.20
CA PRO A 168 3.67 -18.34 4.48
C PRO A 168 5.16 -18.59 4.75
#